data_2d687a04bb06fa981de2c5ac85800dae
#
_entry.id   2d687a04bb06fa981de2c5ac85800dae
#
_cell.length_a   1.000
_cell.length_b   1.000
_cell.length_c   1.000
_cell.angle_alpha   90.00
_cell.angle_beta   90.00
_cell.angle_gamma   90.00
#
_symmetry.space_group_name_H-M   'P 1'
#
loop_
_entity.id
_entity.type
_entity.pdbx_description
1 polymer ?
#
loop_
_entity_poly.entity_id
_entity_poly.type
_entity_poly.pdbx_seq_one_letter_code
_entity_poly.pdbx_strand_id
1 'polypeptide(L)'
;MLNIKSVLLVCSSLLFSVVALAEREWPDRVFDCQVVTITGAQGLVSIQSLSADDAQSGVVGWPAVTLLGERDSAARVIQCIERGKEQSFTDASFQAWFEGLVQ
;
A
#
# COMPACT_ATOMS: atom_id res chain seq x y z
N MET A 1 -19.87 29.09 41.91
CA MET A 1 -20.65 27.86 42.10
C MET A 1 -21.14 27.23 40.80
N LEU A 2 -21.28 27.98 39.75
CA LEU A 2 -21.84 27.49 38.50
C LEU A 2 -20.83 26.83 37.57
N ASN A 3 -19.56 27.03 37.79
CA ASN A 3 -18.54 26.71 36.80
C ASN A 3 -18.02 25.28 36.85
N ILE A 4 -18.33 24.54 37.91
CA ILE A 4 -17.83 23.19 38.08
C ILE A 4 -18.40 22.24 37.01
N LYS A 5 -19.67 22.32 36.70
CA LYS A 5 -20.31 21.53 35.66
C LYS A 5 -19.79 21.84 34.27
N SER A 6 -19.52 23.11 33.97
CA SER A 6 -18.95 23.52 32.67
C SER A 6 -17.54 23.00 32.49
N VAL A 7 -16.73 23.03 33.55
CA VAL A 7 -15.35 22.50 33.49
C VAL A 7 -15.34 21.01 33.25
N LEU A 8 -16.23 20.25 33.89
CA LEU A 8 -16.34 18.79 33.68
C LEU A 8 -16.73 18.45 32.24
N LEU A 9 -17.64 19.22 31.64
CA LEU A 9 -18.03 19.00 30.25
C LEU A 9 -16.88 19.22 29.26
N VAL A 10 -16.07 20.24 29.50
CA VAL A 10 -14.92 20.54 28.65
C VAL A 10 -13.88 19.42 28.73
N CYS A 11 -13.61 18.87 29.90
CA CYS A 11 -12.70 17.75 30.08
C CYS A 11 -13.18 16.50 29.33
N SER A 12 -14.48 16.21 29.37
CA SER A 12 -15.06 15.09 28.64
C SER A 12 -14.87 15.22 27.14
N SER A 13 -15.03 16.41 26.59
CA SER A 13 -14.83 16.67 25.16
C SER A 13 -13.37 16.42 24.74
N LEU A 14 -12.40 16.82 25.55
CA LEU A 14 -10.99 16.59 25.29
C LEU A 14 -10.64 15.10 25.29
N LEU A 15 -11.18 14.33 26.21
CA LEU A 15 -10.97 12.88 26.26
C LEU A 15 -11.52 12.19 25.02
N PHE A 16 -12.65 12.62 24.51
CA PHE A 16 -13.23 12.09 23.29
C PHE A 16 -12.31 12.29 22.08
N SER A 17 -11.69 13.45 21.96
CA SER A 17 -10.76 13.73 20.86
C SER A 17 -9.54 12.81 20.89
N VAL A 18 -8.99 12.48 22.05
CA VAL A 18 -7.86 11.57 22.21
C VAL A 18 -8.25 10.16 21.77
N VAL A 19 -9.43 9.68 22.14
CA VAL A 19 -9.92 8.34 21.75
C VAL A 19 -10.06 8.23 20.23
N ALA A 20 -10.59 9.27 19.58
CA ALA A 20 -10.74 9.30 18.12
C ALA A 20 -9.40 9.19 17.39
N LEU A 21 -8.33 9.79 17.91
CA LEU A 21 -6.99 9.71 17.33
C LEU A 21 -6.38 8.32 17.49
N ALA A 22 -6.76 7.54 18.51
CA ALA A 22 -6.24 6.20 18.75
C ALA A 22 -6.83 5.15 17.80
N GLU A 23 -7.89 5.46 17.08
CA GLU A 23 -8.56 4.54 16.14
C GLU A 23 -8.02 4.62 14.71
N ARG A 24 -6.86 5.23 14.51
CA ARG A 24 -6.27 5.35 13.19
C ARG A 24 -5.81 4.00 12.65
N GLU A 25 -6.22 3.68 11.41
CA GLU A 25 -5.85 2.47 10.72
C GLU A 25 -4.45 2.59 10.10
N TRP A 26 -3.65 1.51 10.18
CA TRP A 26 -2.31 1.45 9.62
C TRP A 26 -2.26 0.54 8.39
N PRO A 27 -1.46 0.87 7.36
CA PRO A 27 -1.32 0.02 6.20
C PRO A 27 -0.43 -1.19 6.52
N ASP A 28 -1.06 -2.33 6.80
CA ASP A 28 -0.37 -3.57 7.11
C ASP A 28 -0.45 -4.62 6.00
N ARG A 29 -1.22 -4.35 4.96
CA ARG A 29 -1.37 -5.24 3.80
C ARG A 29 -0.27 -4.95 2.79
N VAL A 30 0.34 -6.02 2.26
CA VAL A 30 1.40 -5.90 1.26
C VAL A 30 0.84 -6.29 -0.10
N PHE A 31 1.11 -5.45 -1.09
CA PHE A 31 0.72 -5.70 -2.48
C PHE A 31 1.96 -5.81 -3.35
N ASP A 32 1.96 -6.80 -4.23
CA ASP A 32 2.97 -6.97 -5.27
C ASP A 32 2.35 -6.50 -6.58
N CYS A 33 2.96 -5.49 -7.21
CA CYS A 33 2.40 -4.83 -8.39
C CYS A 33 3.28 -5.04 -9.60
N GLN A 34 2.68 -5.56 -10.67
CA GLN A 34 3.28 -5.60 -11.99
C GLN A 34 3.15 -4.22 -12.62
N VAL A 35 4.27 -3.65 -13.03
CA VAL A 35 4.32 -2.29 -13.57
C VAL A 35 5.07 -2.26 -14.90
N VAL A 36 4.86 -1.19 -15.65
CA VAL A 36 5.72 -0.80 -16.77
C VAL A 36 6.52 0.41 -16.33
N THR A 37 7.83 0.36 -16.52
CA THR A 37 8.73 1.43 -16.11
C THR A 37 8.78 2.55 -17.15
N ILE A 38 9.45 3.65 -16.82
CA ILE A 38 9.61 4.80 -17.72
C ILE A 38 10.37 4.42 -19.01
N THR A 39 11.19 3.39 -18.99
CA THR A 39 11.90 2.90 -20.19
C THR A 39 11.12 1.84 -20.95
N GLY A 40 9.91 1.49 -20.49
CA GLY A 40 9.04 0.52 -21.14
C GLY A 40 9.25 -0.94 -20.70
N ALA A 41 10.12 -1.19 -19.71
CA ALA A 41 10.35 -2.55 -19.20
C ALA A 41 9.26 -2.94 -18.21
N GLN A 42 8.96 -4.23 -18.13
CA GLN A 42 8.11 -4.74 -17.05
C GLN A 42 8.93 -4.90 -15.77
N GLY A 43 8.29 -4.64 -14.64
CA GLY A 43 8.95 -4.76 -13.35
C GLY A 43 7.96 -5.00 -12.21
N LEU A 44 8.52 -5.15 -11.01
CA LEU A 44 7.78 -5.45 -9.80
C LEU A 44 8.04 -4.37 -8.76
N VAL A 45 6.97 -3.88 -8.14
CA VAL A 45 7.04 -3.03 -6.93
C VAL A 45 6.23 -3.71 -5.84
N SER A 46 6.81 -3.86 -4.66
CA SER A 46 6.09 -4.31 -3.47
C SER A 46 5.84 -3.11 -2.56
N ILE A 47 4.61 -2.93 -2.11
CA ILE A 47 4.23 -1.76 -1.32
C ILE A 47 3.23 -2.17 -0.23
N GLN A 48 3.34 -1.54 0.94
CA GLN A 48 2.32 -1.62 1.98
C GLN A 48 1.24 -0.59 1.69
N SER A 49 -0.02 -1.01 1.79
CA SER A 49 -1.15 -0.14 1.48
C SER A 49 -2.41 -0.59 2.21
N LEU A 50 -3.39 0.29 2.29
CA LEU A 50 -4.69 0.00 2.90
C LEU A 50 -5.61 -0.78 1.95
N SER A 51 -5.42 -0.64 0.64
CA SER A 51 -6.26 -1.28 -0.37
C SER A 51 -5.51 -1.46 -1.67
N ALA A 52 -6.05 -2.28 -2.57
CA ALA A 52 -5.50 -2.46 -3.92
C ALA A 52 -5.49 -1.15 -4.71
N ASP A 53 -6.55 -0.34 -4.60
CA ASP A 53 -6.63 0.95 -5.29
C ASP A 53 -5.54 1.91 -4.80
N ASP A 54 -5.32 1.98 -3.49
CA ASP A 54 -4.27 2.79 -2.91
C ASP A 54 -2.88 2.31 -3.34
N ALA A 55 -2.69 0.99 -3.44
CA ALA A 55 -1.44 0.41 -3.93
C ALA A 55 -1.17 0.81 -5.38
N GLN A 56 -2.18 0.72 -6.25
CA GLN A 56 -2.04 1.10 -7.65
C GLN A 56 -1.63 2.56 -7.83
N SER A 57 -2.21 3.44 -7.04
CA SER A 57 -1.84 4.86 -7.07
C SER A 57 -0.47 5.11 -6.45
N GLY A 58 -0.16 4.39 -5.38
CA GLY A 58 1.04 4.62 -4.59
C GLY A 58 2.33 4.17 -5.24
N VAL A 59 2.29 3.17 -6.13
CA VAL A 59 3.52 2.61 -6.73
C VAL A 59 4.06 3.44 -7.88
N VAL A 60 3.27 4.33 -8.46
CA VAL A 60 3.74 5.17 -9.58
C VAL A 60 4.87 6.07 -9.08
N GLY A 61 5.99 6.04 -9.81
CA GLY A 61 7.20 6.76 -9.43
C GLY A 61 8.14 5.99 -8.51
N TRP A 62 7.71 4.86 -7.95
CA TRP A 62 8.57 4.03 -7.11
C TRP A 62 9.55 3.22 -7.95
N PRO A 63 10.74 2.91 -7.40
CA PRO A 63 11.68 2.05 -8.10
C PRO A 63 11.13 0.63 -8.20
N ALA A 64 11.10 0.12 -9.42
CA ALA A 64 10.70 -1.25 -9.73
C ALA A 64 11.94 -2.09 -10.04
N VAL A 65 11.88 -3.38 -9.71
CA VAL A 65 12.89 -4.35 -10.16
C VAL A 65 12.41 -4.94 -11.48
N THR A 66 13.16 -4.72 -12.55
CA THR A 66 12.80 -5.22 -13.88
C THR A 66 13.11 -6.72 -14.01
N LEU A 67 12.60 -7.34 -15.06
CA LEU A 67 12.87 -8.77 -15.34
C LEU A 67 14.35 -9.07 -15.52
N LEU A 68 15.15 -8.08 -15.90
CA LEU A 68 16.61 -8.21 -16.04
C LEU A 68 17.34 -7.92 -14.72
N GLY A 69 16.63 -7.62 -13.65
CA GLY A 69 17.22 -7.32 -12.34
C GLY A 69 17.68 -5.89 -12.16
N GLU A 70 17.36 -5.00 -13.10
CA GLU A 70 17.69 -3.58 -13.03
C GLU A 70 16.61 -2.83 -12.25
N ARG A 71 16.94 -1.64 -11.76
CA ARG A 71 15.97 -0.76 -11.09
C ARG A 71 15.59 0.39 -12.01
N ASP A 72 14.30 0.65 -12.10
CA ASP A 72 13.76 1.73 -12.92
C ASP A 72 12.42 2.19 -12.33
N SER A 73 12.07 3.45 -12.54
CA SER A 73 10.85 4.02 -11.96
C SER A 73 9.59 3.48 -12.62
N ALA A 74 8.61 3.09 -11.81
CA ALA A 74 7.31 2.64 -12.30
C ALA A 74 6.55 3.81 -12.94
N ALA A 75 6.13 3.64 -14.19
CA ALA A 75 5.35 4.65 -14.92
C ALA A 75 3.85 4.36 -14.86
N ARG A 76 3.46 3.10 -14.93
CA ARG A 76 2.05 2.68 -14.84
C ARG A 76 1.92 1.28 -14.30
N VAL A 77 0.77 1.00 -13.71
CA VAL A 77 0.46 -0.30 -13.11
C VAL A 77 -0.32 -1.15 -14.10
N ILE A 78 0.04 -2.42 -14.22
CA ILE A 78 -0.73 -3.41 -14.97
C ILE A 78 -1.68 -4.13 -14.02
N GLN A 79 -1.15 -4.66 -12.92
CA GLN A 79 -1.95 -5.42 -11.94
C GLN A 79 -1.24 -5.44 -10.60
N CYS A 80 -2.02 -5.33 -9.50
CA CYS A 80 -1.54 -5.55 -8.14
C CYS A 80 -2.24 -6.76 -7.55
N ILE A 81 -1.49 -7.62 -6.88
CA ILE A 81 -2.04 -8.74 -6.11
C ILE A 81 -1.67 -8.57 -4.65
N GLU A 82 -2.53 -9.04 -3.76
CA GLU A 82 -2.29 -8.96 -2.32
C GLU A 82 -1.53 -10.18 -1.84
N ARG A 83 -0.41 -9.95 -1.14
CA ARG A 83 0.40 -11.03 -0.57
C ARG A 83 -0.39 -11.74 0.53
N GLY A 84 -0.30 -13.07 0.56
CA GLY A 84 -1.03 -13.90 1.52
C GLY A 84 -2.44 -14.27 1.08
N LYS A 85 -2.85 -13.87 -0.10
CA LYS A 85 -4.11 -14.28 -0.75
C LYS A 85 -3.81 -15.22 -1.91
N GLU A 86 -4.81 -16.03 -2.29
CA GLU A 86 -4.70 -16.91 -3.46
C GLU A 86 -4.95 -16.12 -4.73
N GLN A 87 -3.99 -15.28 -5.10
CA GLN A 87 -4.04 -14.41 -6.27
C GLN A 87 -2.78 -14.62 -7.11
N SER A 88 -2.93 -14.50 -8.43
CA SER A 88 -1.84 -14.62 -9.39
C SER A 88 -1.91 -13.48 -10.40
N PHE A 89 -0.76 -13.14 -10.99
CA PHE A 89 -0.74 -12.22 -12.11
C PHE A 89 -1.37 -12.90 -13.33
N THR A 90 -2.15 -12.16 -14.08
CA THR A 90 -2.82 -12.65 -15.30
C THR A 90 -1.81 -13.02 -16.37
N ASP A 91 -0.69 -12.28 -16.45
CA ASP A 91 0.42 -12.57 -17.36
C ASP A 91 1.19 -13.79 -16.84
N ALA A 92 1.09 -14.92 -17.54
CA ALA A 92 1.70 -16.17 -17.13
C ALA A 92 3.23 -16.09 -17.09
N SER A 93 3.85 -15.37 -18.02
CA SER A 93 5.31 -15.20 -18.06
C SER A 93 5.79 -14.38 -16.87
N PHE A 94 5.08 -13.31 -16.55
CA PHE A 94 5.41 -12.48 -15.39
C PHE A 94 5.22 -13.27 -14.09
N GLN A 95 4.15 -14.03 -13.99
CA GLN A 95 3.88 -14.87 -12.81
C GLN A 95 5.00 -15.89 -12.59
N ALA A 96 5.46 -16.54 -13.65
CA ALA A 96 6.55 -17.50 -13.55
C ALA A 96 7.85 -16.86 -13.08
N TRP A 97 8.18 -15.67 -13.59
CA TRP A 97 9.33 -14.89 -13.14
C TRP A 97 9.20 -14.50 -11.68
N PHE A 98 8.01 -14.03 -11.29
CA PHE A 98 7.72 -13.62 -9.91
C PHE A 98 7.89 -14.77 -8.93
N GLU A 99 7.39 -15.95 -9.26
CA GLU A 99 7.54 -17.14 -8.41
C GLU A 99 9.00 -17.50 -8.20
N GLY A 100 9.85 -17.29 -9.18
CA GLY A 100 11.29 -17.49 -9.06
C GLY A 100 11.98 -16.55 -8.10
N LEU A 101 11.43 -15.35 -7.91
CA LEU A 101 12.01 -14.36 -6.99
C LEU A 101 11.74 -14.68 -5.51
N VAL A 102 10.59 -15.28 -5.21
CA VAL A 102 10.14 -15.49 -3.83
C VAL A 102 10.52 -16.84 -3.25
N GLN A 103 11.26 -17.64 -3.99
CA GLN A 103 11.78 -18.93 -3.53
C GLN A 103 13.09 -18.79 -2.77
#